data_649a68e2eedbdb1ee0f8385cc7a47ebc
#
_entry.id   649a68e2eedbdb1ee0f8385cc7a47ebc
#
_cell.length_a   1.000
_cell.length_b   1.000
_cell.length_c   1.000
_cell.angle_alpha   90.00
_cell.angle_beta   90.00
_cell.angle_gamma   90.00
#
_symmetry.space_group_name_H-M   'P 1'
#
loop_
_entity.id
_entity.type
_entity.pdbx_description
1 polymer ?
#
loop_
_entity_poly.entity_id
_entity_poly.type
_entity_poly.pdbx_seq_one_letter_code
_entity_poly.pdbx_strand_id
1 'polypeptide(L)'
;GYAARPVIDVLNRLRQPFNLSEPQMAAAEAAVRDTEFTARCQSENAKWRHWLREALLGHGLECDESHANFVLARFHDAQTAKDCDAALRADGIIVRAVAGYQLPNALRITVGDEAACRRVAHGIGQFLAGRA
;
A
#
# COMPACT_ATOMS: atom_id res chain seq x y z
N GLY A 1 12.54 -0.76 15.49
CA GLY A 1 13.07 0.62 15.44
C GLY A 1 14.51 0.68 15.92
N TYR A 2 15.25 1.68 15.49
CA TYR A 2 16.59 1.99 15.96
C TYR A 2 16.70 3.47 16.32
N ALA A 3 17.52 3.78 17.31
CA ALA A 3 17.73 5.14 17.77
C ALA A 3 19.10 5.27 18.44
N ALA A 4 19.48 6.49 18.82
CA ALA A 4 20.69 6.73 19.61
C ALA A 4 20.62 5.99 20.96
N ARG A 5 21.78 5.53 21.45
CA ARG A 5 21.89 4.69 22.65
C ARG A 5 21.09 5.22 23.86
N PRO A 6 21.14 6.52 24.23
CA PRO A 6 20.38 7.01 25.37
C PRO A 6 18.86 6.82 25.24
N VAL A 7 18.32 6.93 24.00
CA VAL A 7 16.90 6.70 23.72
C VAL A 7 16.55 5.23 23.88
N ILE A 8 17.39 4.34 23.35
CA ILE A 8 17.21 2.89 23.50
C ILE A 8 17.25 2.46 24.96
N ASP A 9 18.16 3.04 25.78
CA ASP A 9 18.26 2.71 27.19
C ASP A 9 17.00 3.13 27.98
N VAL A 10 16.37 4.26 27.62
CA VAL A 10 15.07 4.66 28.19
C VAL A 10 13.96 3.70 27.75
N LEU A 11 13.87 3.40 26.46
CA LEU A 11 12.86 2.48 25.92
C LEU A 11 12.97 1.07 26.53
N ASN A 12 14.19 0.59 26.78
CA ASN A 12 14.42 -0.71 27.42
C ASN A 12 13.92 -0.77 28.87
N ARG A 13 13.82 0.36 29.57
CA ARG A 13 13.23 0.43 30.92
C ARG A 13 11.70 0.41 30.90
N LEU A 14 11.10 0.85 29.79
CA LEU A 14 9.64 0.97 29.64
C LEU A 14 9.00 -0.22 28.94
N ARG A 15 9.78 -0.98 28.15
CA ARG A 15 9.24 -2.13 27.41
C ARG A 15 8.80 -3.24 28.36
N GLN A 16 7.74 -3.94 27.96
CA GLN A 16 7.28 -5.13 28.67
C GLN A 16 8.29 -6.29 28.54
N PRO A 17 8.48 -7.13 29.56
CA PRO A 17 9.21 -8.37 29.41
C PRO A 17 8.50 -9.26 28.39
N PHE A 18 9.27 -10.04 27.62
CA PHE A 18 8.76 -10.98 26.60
C PHE A 18 7.90 -10.37 25.48
N ASN A 19 8.16 -9.12 25.13
CA ASN A 19 7.44 -8.45 24.01
C ASN A 19 7.75 -9.06 22.63
N LEU A 20 8.77 -9.91 22.52
CA LEU A 20 9.08 -10.75 21.37
C LEU A 20 9.44 -12.15 21.83
N SER A 21 8.89 -13.16 21.20
CA SER A 21 9.26 -14.57 21.43
C SER A 21 10.54 -14.91 20.65
N GLU A 22 11.22 -15.99 21.06
CA GLU A 22 12.40 -16.48 20.35
C GLU A 22 12.14 -16.77 18.86
N PRO A 23 11.02 -17.43 18.47
CA PRO A 23 10.71 -17.61 17.05
C PRO A 23 10.52 -16.30 16.29
N GLN A 24 9.94 -15.26 16.90
CA GLN A 24 9.81 -13.95 16.29
C GLN A 24 11.16 -13.27 16.08
N MET A 25 12.07 -13.38 17.04
CA MET A 25 13.43 -12.84 16.91
C MET A 25 14.22 -13.56 15.82
N ALA A 26 14.18 -14.89 15.80
CA ALA A 26 14.85 -15.70 14.77
C ALA A 26 14.31 -15.42 13.36
N ALA A 27 12.99 -15.28 13.21
CA ALA A 27 12.37 -14.92 11.94
C ALA A 27 12.76 -13.51 11.47
N ALA A 28 12.79 -12.54 12.39
CA ALA A 28 13.21 -11.18 12.07
C ALA A 28 14.68 -11.11 11.65
N GLU A 29 15.56 -11.84 12.34
CA GLU A 29 16.98 -11.92 12.00
C GLU A 29 17.19 -12.55 10.61
N ALA A 30 16.51 -13.66 10.32
CA ALA A 30 16.55 -14.30 9.01
C ALA A 30 16.06 -13.36 7.90
N ALA A 31 14.93 -12.67 8.11
CA ALA A 31 14.37 -11.73 7.15
C ALA A 31 15.30 -10.53 6.86
N VAL A 32 15.98 -9.99 7.89
CA VAL A 32 16.92 -8.87 7.70
C VAL A 32 18.18 -9.31 6.94
N ARG A 33 18.59 -10.58 7.08
CA ARG A 33 19.75 -11.14 6.37
C ARG A 33 19.45 -11.52 4.92
N ASP A 34 18.19 -11.70 4.55
CA ASP A 34 17.78 -12.02 3.18
C ASP A 34 17.79 -10.77 2.28
N THR A 35 19.00 -10.36 1.92
CA THR A 35 19.21 -9.18 1.08
C THR A 35 18.75 -9.40 -0.36
N GLU A 36 18.79 -10.63 -0.88
CA GLU A 36 18.33 -10.96 -2.22
C GLU A 36 16.82 -10.84 -2.35
N PHE A 37 16.08 -11.35 -1.35
CA PHE A 37 14.64 -11.18 -1.30
C PHE A 37 14.26 -9.70 -1.20
N THR A 38 14.95 -8.94 -0.34
CA THR A 38 14.72 -7.50 -0.18
C THR A 38 14.95 -6.74 -1.50
N ALA A 39 16.05 -7.00 -2.20
CA ALA A 39 16.35 -6.37 -3.49
C ALA A 39 15.30 -6.72 -4.56
N ARG A 40 14.88 -8.00 -4.63
CA ARG A 40 13.80 -8.44 -5.52
C ARG A 40 12.48 -7.73 -5.20
N CYS A 41 12.09 -7.66 -3.94
CA CYS A 41 10.86 -6.96 -3.53
C CYS A 41 10.90 -5.47 -3.89
N GLN A 42 12.04 -4.80 -3.72
CA GLN A 42 12.20 -3.39 -4.08
C GLN A 42 12.06 -3.19 -5.60
N SER A 43 12.70 -4.04 -6.40
CA SER A 43 12.65 -3.98 -7.86
C SER A 43 11.24 -4.22 -8.39
N GLU A 44 10.58 -5.30 -7.95
CA GLU A 44 9.22 -5.61 -8.38
C GLU A 44 8.22 -4.55 -7.92
N ASN A 45 8.35 -4.06 -6.68
CA ASN A 45 7.51 -2.97 -6.20
C ASN A 45 7.71 -1.69 -7.03
N ALA A 46 8.92 -1.32 -7.38
CA ALA A 46 9.19 -0.13 -8.20
C ALA A 46 8.55 -0.26 -9.60
N LYS A 47 8.70 -1.42 -10.24
CA LYS A 47 8.13 -1.75 -11.54
C LYS A 47 6.60 -1.66 -11.52
N TRP A 48 5.95 -2.37 -10.59
CA TRP A 48 4.50 -2.46 -10.55
C TRP A 48 3.84 -1.21 -9.99
N ARG A 49 4.52 -0.46 -9.14
CA ARG A 49 4.09 0.87 -8.69
C ARG A 49 4.01 1.86 -9.84
N HIS A 50 5.06 1.90 -10.68
CA HIS A 50 5.06 2.74 -11.87
C HIS A 50 3.94 2.32 -12.84
N TRP A 51 3.86 1.04 -13.18
CA TRP A 51 2.83 0.53 -14.07
C TRP A 51 1.41 0.85 -13.58
N LEU A 52 1.13 0.61 -12.30
CA LEU A 52 -0.19 0.87 -11.71
C LEU A 52 -0.54 2.36 -11.75
N ARG A 53 0.42 3.22 -11.42
CA ARG A 53 0.24 4.68 -11.53
C ARG A 53 -0.13 5.09 -12.95
N GLU A 54 0.61 4.64 -13.96
CA GLU A 54 0.33 4.98 -15.37
C GLU A 54 -1.05 4.46 -15.82
N ALA A 55 -1.45 3.26 -15.40
CA ALA A 55 -2.76 2.72 -15.68
C ALA A 55 -3.89 3.59 -15.08
N LEU A 56 -3.73 4.05 -13.84
CA LEU A 56 -4.69 4.92 -13.17
C LEU A 56 -4.79 6.31 -13.82
N LEU A 57 -3.65 6.90 -14.21
CA LEU A 57 -3.61 8.14 -15.00
C LEU A 57 -4.32 7.96 -16.33
N GLY A 58 -4.14 6.81 -17.00
CA GLY A 58 -4.84 6.45 -18.24
C GLY A 58 -6.36 6.34 -18.11
N HIS A 59 -6.87 6.09 -16.91
CA HIS A 59 -8.30 6.13 -16.58
C HIS A 59 -8.80 7.53 -16.19
N GLY A 60 -7.97 8.57 -16.28
CA GLY A 60 -8.34 9.94 -15.97
C GLY A 60 -8.31 10.30 -14.48
N LEU A 61 -7.73 9.44 -13.64
CA LEU A 61 -7.53 9.75 -12.23
C LEU A 61 -6.24 10.54 -12.02
N GLU A 62 -6.20 11.36 -10.98
CA GLU A 62 -4.95 11.93 -10.49
C GLU A 62 -4.23 10.90 -9.61
N CYS A 63 -2.91 10.80 -9.75
CA CYS A 63 -2.11 9.86 -8.97
C CYS A 63 -0.73 10.45 -8.68
N ASP A 64 -0.49 10.77 -7.41
CA ASP A 64 0.78 11.34 -6.96
C ASP A 64 1.95 10.35 -7.22
N GLU A 65 3.15 10.89 -7.40
CA GLU A 65 4.35 10.06 -7.39
C GLU A 65 4.53 9.41 -6.01
N SER A 66 4.83 8.12 -6.00
CA SER A 66 5.02 7.36 -4.76
C SER A 66 6.37 6.67 -4.74
N HIS A 67 7.02 6.68 -3.58
CA HIS A 67 8.22 5.90 -3.29
C HIS A 67 7.95 4.77 -2.29
N ALA A 68 6.68 4.57 -1.92
CA ALA A 68 6.23 3.53 -0.98
C ALA A 68 5.77 2.25 -1.72
N ASN A 69 5.16 1.33 -1.00
CA ASN A 69 4.54 0.13 -1.54
C ASN A 69 3.05 0.32 -1.84
N PHE A 70 2.62 1.53 -2.12
CA PHE A 70 1.25 1.87 -2.50
C PHE A 70 1.22 3.08 -3.43
N VAL A 71 0.12 3.24 -4.14
CA VAL A 71 -0.24 4.44 -4.88
C VAL A 71 -1.51 5.05 -4.30
N LEU A 72 -1.72 6.34 -4.50
CA LEU A 72 -2.91 7.06 -4.09
C LEU A 72 -3.69 7.48 -5.35
N ALA A 73 -4.84 6.85 -5.57
CA ALA A 73 -5.76 7.20 -6.65
C ALA A 73 -6.74 8.27 -6.16
N ARG A 74 -6.73 9.44 -6.79
CA ARG A 74 -7.62 10.57 -6.44
C ARG A 74 -8.74 10.65 -7.46
N PHE A 75 -9.96 10.64 -6.97
CA PHE A 75 -11.20 10.79 -7.74
C PHE A 75 -11.64 12.26 -7.73
N HIS A 76 -12.52 12.62 -8.65
CA HIS A 76 -13.08 13.97 -8.73
C HIS A 76 -13.76 14.40 -7.42
N ASP A 77 -14.45 13.49 -6.75
CA ASP A 77 -15.16 13.75 -5.49
C ASP A 77 -15.15 12.54 -4.54
N ALA A 78 -15.55 12.79 -3.31
CA ALA A 78 -15.57 11.80 -2.24
C ALA A 78 -16.62 10.70 -2.48
N GLN A 79 -17.75 11.02 -3.13
CA GLN A 79 -18.81 10.04 -3.39
C GLN A 79 -18.35 9.04 -4.45
N THR A 80 -17.71 9.52 -5.51
CA THR A 80 -17.13 8.65 -6.55
C THR A 80 -16.07 7.70 -5.99
N ALA A 81 -15.21 8.18 -5.09
CA ALA A 81 -14.23 7.32 -4.42
C ALA A 81 -14.91 6.24 -3.56
N LYS A 82 -15.95 6.60 -2.81
CA LYS A 82 -16.73 5.67 -1.98
C LYS A 82 -17.45 4.62 -2.81
N ASP A 83 -18.09 5.02 -3.91
CA ASP A 83 -18.80 4.12 -4.80
C ASP A 83 -17.84 3.15 -5.49
N CYS A 84 -16.66 3.63 -5.89
CA CYS A 84 -15.60 2.80 -6.45
C CYS A 84 -15.08 1.77 -5.42
N ASP A 85 -14.83 2.16 -4.18
CA ASP A 85 -14.45 1.22 -3.10
C ASP A 85 -15.52 0.13 -2.92
N ALA A 86 -16.80 0.50 -2.95
CA ALA A 86 -17.92 -0.44 -2.83
C ALA A 86 -17.97 -1.41 -4.02
N ALA A 87 -17.82 -0.93 -5.26
CA ALA A 87 -17.79 -1.76 -6.46
C ALA A 87 -16.60 -2.74 -6.44
N LEU A 88 -15.40 -2.26 -6.09
CA LEU A 88 -14.21 -3.10 -5.98
C LEU A 88 -14.38 -4.20 -4.92
N ARG A 89 -15.00 -3.87 -3.78
CA ARG A 89 -15.30 -4.86 -2.72
C ARG A 89 -16.29 -5.92 -3.19
N ALA A 90 -17.28 -5.56 -3.98
CA ALA A 90 -18.22 -6.52 -4.54
C ALA A 90 -17.52 -7.55 -5.45
N ASP A 91 -16.44 -7.12 -6.13
CA ASP A 91 -15.58 -7.98 -6.96
C ASP A 91 -14.44 -8.66 -6.17
N GLY A 92 -14.45 -8.56 -4.84
CA GLY A 92 -13.42 -9.14 -3.96
C GLY A 92 -12.06 -8.43 -4.03
N ILE A 93 -12.04 -7.16 -4.46
CA ILE A 93 -10.84 -6.30 -4.48
C ILE A 93 -10.91 -5.34 -3.29
N ILE A 94 -9.95 -5.44 -2.38
CA ILE A 94 -9.94 -4.62 -1.17
C ILE A 94 -8.85 -3.56 -1.27
N VAL A 95 -9.28 -2.30 -1.33
CA VAL A 95 -8.42 -1.12 -1.26
C VAL A 95 -8.69 -0.35 0.05
N ARG A 96 -7.93 0.68 0.33
CA ARG A 96 -8.09 1.43 1.58
C ARG A 96 -8.63 2.85 1.33
N ALA A 97 -9.82 3.13 1.81
CA ALA A 97 -10.33 4.49 1.93
C ALA A 97 -9.47 5.28 2.93
N VAL A 98 -9.14 6.52 2.59
CA VAL A 98 -8.21 7.37 3.36
C VAL A 98 -8.85 8.67 3.85
N ALA A 99 -10.18 8.70 3.96
CA ALA A 99 -10.94 9.84 4.47
C ALA A 99 -10.47 10.31 5.86
N GLY A 100 -10.06 9.38 6.73
CA GLY A 100 -9.50 9.71 8.04
C GLY A 100 -8.18 10.50 8.00
N TYR A 101 -7.52 10.58 6.84
CA TYR A 101 -6.34 11.41 6.61
C TYR A 101 -6.67 12.72 5.89
N GLN A 102 -7.94 13.17 5.93
CA GLN A 102 -8.45 14.35 5.23
C GLN A 102 -8.38 14.25 3.69
N LEU A 103 -8.43 13.04 3.17
CA LEU A 103 -8.42 12.72 1.74
C LEU A 103 -9.66 11.88 1.38
N PRO A 104 -10.88 12.45 1.52
CA PRO A 104 -12.12 11.69 1.33
C PRO A 104 -12.34 11.23 -0.11
N ASN A 105 -11.74 11.90 -1.07
CA ASN A 105 -11.82 11.60 -2.50
C ASN A 105 -10.70 10.67 -3.00
N ALA A 106 -9.99 9.96 -2.11
CA ALA A 106 -8.87 9.13 -2.50
C ALA A 106 -8.97 7.70 -1.96
N LEU A 107 -8.41 6.78 -2.73
CA LEU A 107 -8.21 5.38 -2.35
C LEU A 107 -6.72 5.04 -2.39
N ARG A 108 -6.21 4.46 -1.31
CA ARG A 108 -4.85 3.94 -1.24
C ARG A 108 -4.84 2.48 -1.72
N ILE A 109 -4.07 2.22 -2.75
CA ILE A 109 -3.95 0.92 -3.40
C ILE A 109 -2.55 0.37 -3.11
N THR A 110 -2.46 -0.73 -2.40
CA THR A 110 -1.18 -1.41 -2.16
C THR A 110 -0.69 -2.04 -3.47
N VAL A 111 0.58 -1.87 -3.77
CA VAL A 111 1.22 -2.49 -4.92
C VAL A 111 1.40 -3.97 -4.62
N GLY A 112 0.75 -4.82 -5.40
CA GLY A 112 0.88 -6.27 -5.36
C GLY A 112 1.74 -6.80 -6.50
N ASP A 113 1.55 -8.06 -6.83
CA ASP A 113 2.10 -8.68 -8.04
C ASP A 113 1.39 -8.16 -9.31
N GLU A 114 1.85 -8.62 -10.47
CA GLU A 114 1.26 -8.28 -11.76
C GLU A 114 -0.24 -8.51 -11.83
N ALA A 115 -0.68 -9.68 -11.38
CA ALA A 115 -2.09 -10.07 -11.46
C ALA A 115 -2.97 -9.15 -10.61
N ALA A 116 -2.53 -8.85 -9.38
CA ALA A 116 -3.22 -7.95 -8.47
C ALA A 116 -3.27 -6.51 -9.00
N CYS A 117 -2.16 -5.99 -9.51
CA CYS A 117 -2.11 -4.64 -10.09
C CYS A 117 -3.01 -4.50 -11.31
N ARG A 118 -2.98 -5.49 -12.23
CA ARG A 118 -3.86 -5.49 -13.41
C ARG A 118 -5.32 -5.60 -13.04
N ARG A 119 -5.65 -6.45 -12.08
CA ARG A 119 -7.03 -6.66 -11.62
C ARG A 119 -7.63 -5.39 -11.01
N VAL A 120 -6.90 -4.69 -10.14
CA VAL A 120 -7.40 -3.45 -9.52
C VAL A 120 -7.53 -2.32 -10.54
N ALA A 121 -6.56 -2.15 -11.44
CA ALA A 121 -6.63 -1.15 -12.51
C ALA A 121 -7.82 -1.40 -13.44
N HIS A 122 -8.05 -2.66 -13.83
CA HIS A 122 -9.21 -3.06 -14.66
C HIS A 122 -10.53 -2.78 -13.95
N GLY A 123 -10.69 -3.17 -12.68
CA GLY A 123 -11.91 -2.94 -11.90
C GLY A 123 -12.23 -1.44 -11.76
N ILE A 124 -11.23 -0.60 -11.52
CA ILE A 124 -11.40 0.85 -11.49
C ILE A 124 -11.81 1.38 -12.87
N GLY A 125 -11.15 0.91 -13.95
CA GLY A 125 -11.49 1.31 -15.30
C GLY A 125 -12.93 0.94 -15.69
N GLN A 126 -13.40 -0.26 -15.35
CA GLN A 126 -14.80 -0.69 -15.58
C GLN A 126 -15.78 0.18 -14.80
N PHE A 127 -15.50 0.46 -13.53
CA PHE A 127 -16.34 1.32 -12.71
C PHE A 127 -16.48 2.72 -13.31
N LEU A 128 -15.38 3.33 -13.75
CA LEU A 128 -15.39 4.67 -14.34
C LEU A 128 -16.11 4.70 -15.69
N ALA A 129 -15.89 3.69 -16.54
CA ALA A 129 -16.58 3.57 -17.83
C ALA A 129 -18.10 3.40 -17.71
N GLY A 130 -18.58 2.75 -16.64
CA GLY A 130 -20.01 2.60 -16.36
C GLY A 130 -20.71 3.86 -15.85
N ARG A 131 -19.96 4.93 -15.55
CA ARG A 131 -20.47 6.24 -15.09
C ARG A 131 -20.39 7.35 -16.14
N ALA A 132 -19.68 7.12 -17.25
CA ALA A 132 -19.61 8.02 -18.40
C ALA A 132 -20.86 7.86 -19.27
#